data_1afbebc8b633401c8247626820d22be2
#
_entry.id   1afbebc8b633401c8247626820d22be2
#
_cell.length_a   1.000
_cell.length_b   1.000
_cell.length_c   1.000
_cell.angle_alpha   90.00
_cell.angle_beta   90.00
_cell.angle_gamma   90.00
#
_symmetry.space_group_name_H-M   'P 1'
#
loop_
_entity.id
_entity.type
_entity.pdbx_description
1 polymer ?
#
loop_
_entity_poly.entity_id
_entity_poly.type
_entity_poly.pdbx_seq_one_letter_code
_entity_poly.pdbx_strand_id
1 'polypeptide(L)'
;MAESVPITNLIELSGGSFLMGNEQDAYPADGEGPVREVFLSSFAISSTAVTNEEFKAFVADTNYVTTAEQSEDGSPPWSFVFAGLLPDDFPPTRGVLGAEWWRQVEGADWLHPEGPGSELEPECSRWNHPVVHISWFDAKAFAEWAGCRLPTEAEWEFAARGDLNQKRFPWG
;
A
#
# COMPACT_ATOMS: atom_id res chain seq x y z
N MET A 1 17.48 -0.30 22.95
CA MET A 1 17.02 0.37 21.72
C MET A 1 17.21 -0.65 20.63
N ALA A 2 16.13 -1.22 20.11
CA ALA A 2 16.21 -2.10 18.94
C ALA A 2 16.72 -1.23 17.77
N GLU A 3 17.72 -1.73 17.05
CA GLU A 3 18.10 -1.12 15.79
C GLU A 3 16.90 -1.26 14.86
N SER A 4 16.28 -0.14 14.47
CA SER A 4 15.25 -0.14 13.41
C SER A 4 15.83 -0.83 12.19
N VAL A 5 15.14 -1.82 11.66
CA VAL A 5 15.53 -2.43 10.38
C VAL A 5 15.41 -1.32 9.33
N PRO A 6 16.52 -0.82 8.78
CA PRO A 6 16.43 0.28 7.84
C PRO A 6 15.72 -0.24 6.59
N ILE A 7 14.79 0.57 6.04
CA ILE A 7 14.29 0.35 4.68
C ILE A 7 15.51 0.42 3.76
N THR A 8 15.91 -0.71 3.20
CA THR A 8 17.20 -0.84 2.49
C THR A 8 17.14 -0.41 1.04
N ASN A 9 15.93 -0.14 0.50
CA ASN A 9 15.70 0.09 -0.94
C ASN A 9 15.40 1.55 -1.28
N LEU A 10 15.86 2.52 -0.47
CA LEU A 10 15.64 3.93 -0.75
C LEU A 10 16.52 4.38 -1.94
N ILE A 11 15.87 4.98 -2.94
CA ILE A 11 16.51 5.64 -4.08
C ILE A 11 16.45 7.15 -3.86
N GLU A 12 17.61 7.80 -3.90
CA GLU A 12 17.69 9.25 -3.83
C GLU A 12 17.30 9.87 -5.18
N LEU A 13 16.38 10.82 -5.14
CA LEU A 13 15.94 11.62 -6.27
C LEU A 13 16.33 13.08 -6.02
N SER A 14 16.91 13.71 -7.03
CA SER A 14 17.40 15.10 -6.93
C SER A 14 16.27 16.13 -6.80
N GLY A 15 15.03 15.73 -7.08
CA GLY A 15 13.92 16.66 -7.21
C GLY A 15 14.05 17.53 -8.46
N GLY A 16 13.46 18.73 -8.44
CA GLY A 16 13.40 19.66 -9.56
C GLY A 16 11.95 20.01 -9.92
N SER A 17 11.79 20.78 -11.01
CA SER A 17 10.47 21.11 -11.56
C SER A 17 9.96 20.01 -12.48
N PHE A 18 8.69 19.68 -12.38
CA PHE A 18 8.01 18.77 -13.30
C PHE A 18 6.55 19.20 -13.51
N LEU A 19 5.94 18.70 -14.58
CA LEU A 19 4.54 18.93 -14.89
C LEU A 19 3.71 17.80 -14.26
N MET A 20 3.07 18.11 -13.13
CA MET A 20 2.17 17.22 -12.40
C MET A 20 0.75 17.27 -12.95
N GLY A 21 0.09 16.14 -12.99
CA GLY A 21 -1.30 16.00 -13.43
C GLY A 21 -1.43 15.62 -14.91
N ASN A 22 -2.65 15.60 -15.39
CA ASN A 22 -3.01 15.19 -16.75
C ASN A 22 -4.11 16.11 -17.30
N GLU A 23 -3.98 16.53 -18.57
CA GLU A 23 -5.03 17.27 -19.28
C GLU A 23 -5.94 16.36 -20.14
N GLN A 24 -5.55 15.11 -20.33
CA GLN A 24 -6.37 14.14 -21.04
C GLN A 24 -7.43 13.58 -20.09
N ASP A 25 -8.51 14.29 -19.95
CA ASP A 25 -9.60 14.11 -18.99
C ASP A 25 -10.37 12.79 -19.20
N ALA A 26 -9.65 11.67 -19.01
CA ALA A 26 -10.29 10.35 -19.10
C ALA A 26 -11.22 10.09 -17.90
N TYR A 27 -10.88 10.67 -16.75
CA TYR A 27 -11.63 10.53 -15.50
C TYR A 27 -11.72 11.88 -14.76
N PRO A 28 -12.56 12.83 -15.22
CA PRO A 28 -12.65 14.18 -14.63
C PRO A 28 -12.96 14.18 -13.14
N ALA A 29 -13.70 13.16 -12.67
CA ALA A 29 -14.07 13.03 -11.27
C ALA A 29 -12.88 12.69 -10.35
N ASP A 30 -11.79 12.16 -10.90
CA ASP A 30 -10.60 11.78 -10.14
C ASP A 30 -9.66 12.99 -9.88
N GLY A 31 -9.92 14.14 -10.52
CA GLY A 31 -9.19 15.38 -10.27
C GLY A 31 -7.76 15.37 -10.80
N GLU A 32 -7.48 14.61 -11.86
CA GLU A 32 -6.14 14.47 -12.45
C GLU A 32 -5.58 15.79 -13.04
N GLY A 33 -6.45 16.70 -13.43
CA GLY A 33 -6.11 18.00 -14.02
C GLY A 33 -6.41 19.17 -13.08
N PRO A 34 -6.03 20.38 -13.46
CA PRO A 34 -5.20 20.73 -14.62
C PRO A 34 -3.72 20.38 -14.41
N VAL A 35 -2.97 20.28 -15.50
CA VAL A 35 -1.50 20.18 -15.43
C VAL A 35 -0.94 21.43 -14.78
N ARG A 36 -0.03 21.24 -13.81
CA ARG A 36 0.64 22.33 -13.09
C ARG A 36 2.12 22.04 -12.91
N GLU A 37 2.93 23.09 -12.99
CA GLU A 37 4.34 22.96 -12.65
C GLU A 37 4.50 22.89 -11.13
N VAL A 38 5.23 21.87 -10.65
CA VAL A 38 5.54 21.65 -9.24
C VAL A 38 7.04 21.52 -9.08
N PHE A 39 7.61 22.20 -8.09
CA PHE A 39 9.01 22.05 -7.70
C PHE A 39 9.12 21.19 -6.45
N LEU A 40 10.01 20.21 -6.48
CA LEU A 40 10.37 19.34 -5.35
C LEU A 40 11.83 19.54 -4.96
N SER A 41 12.08 19.58 -3.66
CA SER A 41 13.43 19.39 -3.13
C SER A 41 13.87 17.94 -3.31
N SER A 42 15.16 17.66 -3.15
CA SER A 42 15.65 16.28 -3.13
C SER A 42 14.97 15.46 -2.03
N PHE A 43 14.65 14.20 -2.33
CA PHE A 43 14.04 13.25 -1.42
C PHE A 43 14.49 11.83 -1.75
N ALA A 44 14.20 10.89 -0.87
CA ALA A 44 14.39 9.47 -1.13
C ALA A 44 13.07 8.72 -1.06
N ILE A 45 12.89 7.74 -1.95
CA ILE A 45 11.70 6.91 -2.01
C ILE A 45 12.07 5.44 -2.15
N SER A 46 11.32 4.54 -1.54
CA SER A 46 11.50 3.10 -1.74
C SER A 46 11.17 2.72 -3.18
N SER A 47 12.01 1.87 -3.78
CA SER A 47 11.78 1.34 -5.14
C SER A 47 10.66 0.29 -5.20
N THR A 48 10.27 -0.24 -4.06
CA THR A 48 9.24 -1.29 -3.92
C THR A 48 8.24 -0.92 -2.85
N ALA A 49 7.06 -1.55 -2.89
CA ALA A 49 6.15 -1.53 -1.77
C ALA A 49 6.81 -2.21 -0.55
N VAL A 50 6.34 -1.87 0.65
CA VAL A 50 6.74 -2.55 1.89
C VAL A 50 6.35 -4.02 1.83
N THR A 51 7.28 -4.89 2.16
CA THR A 51 7.09 -6.34 2.13
C THR A 51 6.45 -6.86 3.42
N ASN A 52 5.89 -8.07 3.35
CA ASN A 52 5.39 -8.77 4.54
C ASN A 52 6.50 -8.96 5.59
N GLU A 53 7.74 -9.23 5.17
CA GLU A 53 8.89 -9.41 6.08
C GLU A 53 9.25 -8.12 6.81
N GLU A 54 9.29 -6.99 6.11
CA GLU A 54 9.53 -5.67 6.71
C GLU A 54 8.41 -5.29 7.68
N PHE A 55 7.16 -5.55 7.31
CA PHE A 55 6.01 -5.26 8.17
C PHE A 55 5.97 -6.17 9.41
N LYS A 56 6.33 -7.44 9.27
CA LYS A 56 6.52 -8.36 10.40
C LYS A 56 7.54 -7.85 11.42
N ALA A 57 8.66 -7.29 10.95
CA ALA A 57 9.67 -6.72 11.84
C ALA A 57 9.09 -5.54 12.65
N PHE A 58 8.30 -4.67 12.02
CA PHE A 58 7.58 -3.59 12.68
C PHE A 58 6.62 -4.10 13.75
N VAL A 59 5.77 -5.07 13.41
CA VAL A 59 4.81 -5.65 14.35
C VAL A 59 5.54 -6.33 15.53
N ALA A 60 6.62 -7.06 15.26
CA ALA A 60 7.40 -7.73 16.30
C ALA A 60 8.07 -6.76 17.29
N ASP A 61 8.52 -5.59 16.81
CA ASP A 61 9.17 -4.58 17.64
C ASP A 61 8.16 -3.74 18.46
N THR A 62 6.99 -3.48 17.90
CA THR A 62 6.01 -2.53 18.45
C THR A 62 4.77 -3.17 19.07
N ASN A 63 4.49 -4.43 18.77
CA ASN A 63 3.21 -5.10 19.03
C ASN A 63 2.03 -4.33 18.42
N TYR A 64 2.23 -3.73 17.26
CA TYR A 64 1.20 -2.97 16.56
C TYR A 64 0.05 -3.88 16.13
N VAL A 65 -1.18 -3.39 16.28
CA VAL A 65 -2.40 -4.05 15.84
C VAL A 65 -3.00 -3.24 14.70
N THR A 66 -3.11 -3.82 13.52
CA THR A 66 -3.59 -3.13 12.32
C THR A 66 -5.08 -2.83 12.38
N THR A 67 -5.54 -1.91 11.55
CA THR A 67 -6.96 -1.58 11.43
C THR A 67 -7.80 -2.82 11.08
N ALA A 68 -7.28 -3.69 10.22
CA ALA A 68 -7.96 -4.93 9.81
C ALA A 68 -8.11 -5.96 10.93
N GLU A 69 -7.29 -5.87 11.99
CA GLU A 69 -7.35 -6.73 13.18
C GLU A 69 -8.25 -6.14 14.29
N GLN A 70 -8.77 -4.93 14.11
CA GLN A 70 -9.61 -4.24 15.10
C GLN A 70 -11.08 -4.36 14.76
N SER A 71 -11.91 -4.45 15.81
CA SER A 71 -13.37 -4.38 15.71
C SER A 71 -13.84 -3.04 16.28
N GLU A 72 -14.61 -2.28 15.50
CA GLU A 72 -15.16 -0.99 15.94
C GLU A 72 -16.53 -1.13 16.63
N ASP A 73 -17.31 -2.15 16.29
CA ASP A 73 -18.72 -2.31 16.70
C ASP A 73 -19.03 -3.66 17.39
N GLY A 74 -17.97 -4.43 17.70
CA GLY A 74 -18.09 -5.77 18.28
C GLY A 74 -18.33 -6.88 17.25
N SER A 75 -18.37 -6.57 15.96
CA SER A 75 -18.31 -7.55 14.89
C SER A 75 -16.90 -8.15 14.77
N PRO A 76 -16.74 -9.35 14.21
CA PRO A 76 -15.39 -9.87 13.92
C PRO A 76 -14.61 -8.91 13.02
N PRO A 77 -13.30 -8.73 13.25
CA PRO A 77 -12.43 -7.98 12.35
C PRO A 77 -12.46 -8.58 10.94
N TRP A 78 -12.33 -7.75 9.93
CA TRP A 78 -12.42 -8.18 8.53
C TRP A 78 -11.68 -7.25 7.58
N SER A 79 -11.40 -7.76 6.39
CA SER A 79 -10.92 -6.93 5.29
C SER A 79 -11.50 -7.41 3.95
N PHE A 80 -11.24 -6.67 2.86
CA PHE A 80 -11.63 -7.08 1.53
C PHE A 80 -10.55 -7.94 0.88
N VAL A 81 -10.96 -9.10 0.38
CA VAL A 81 -10.11 -10.03 -0.38
C VAL A 81 -10.61 -10.10 -1.82
N PHE A 82 -9.69 -10.18 -2.79
CA PHE A 82 -10.04 -10.39 -4.19
C PHE A 82 -10.66 -11.79 -4.36
N ALA A 83 -11.84 -11.87 -4.96
CA ALA A 83 -12.61 -13.11 -5.08
C ALA A 83 -11.85 -14.25 -5.76
N GLY A 84 -10.95 -13.92 -6.71
CA GLY A 84 -10.15 -14.93 -7.40
C GLY A 84 -9.05 -15.59 -6.55
N LEU A 85 -8.84 -15.13 -5.32
CA LEU A 85 -7.92 -15.74 -4.35
C LEU A 85 -8.64 -16.63 -3.33
N LEU A 86 -9.97 -16.60 -3.33
CA LEU A 86 -10.80 -17.39 -2.44
C LEU A 86 -11.15 -18.74 -3.09
N PRO A 87 -11.41 -19.81 -2.30
CA PRO A 87 -11.90 -21.07 -2.82
C PRO A 87 -13.24 -20.91 -3.59
N ASP A 88 -13.45 -21.74 -4.61
CA ASP A 88 -14.67 -21.69 -5.44
C ASP A 88 -15.97 -21.90 -4.63
N ASP A 89 -15.87 -22.61 -3.52
CA ASP A 89 -16.97 -22.88 -2.58
C ASP A 89 -17.03 -21.89 -1.42
N PHE A 90 -16.26 -20.79 -1.46
CA PHE A 90 -16.28 -19.76 -0.43
C PHE A 90 -17.70 -19.19 -0.27
N PRO A 91 -18.24 -19.12 0.97
CA PRO A 91 -19.61 -18.71 1.19
C PRO A 91 -19.84 -17.26 0.69
N PRO A 92 -21.07 -16.94 0.24
CA PRO A 92 -21.42 -15.59 -0.15
C PRO A 92 -21.23 -14.60 1.01
N THR A 93 -20.42 -13.56 0.79
CA THR A 93 -20.20 -12.47 1.74
C THR A 93 -20.49 -11.13 1.08
N ARG A 94 -20.49 -10.05 1.86
CA ARG A 94 -20.67 -8.70 1.30
C ARG A 94 -19.55 -8.40 0.29
N GLY A 95 -19.95 -7.83 -0.84
CA GLY A 95 -19.05 -7.29 -1.85
C GLY A 95 -19.18 -5.77 -1.94
N VAL A 96 -18.30 -5.15 -2.68
CA VAL A 96 -18.38 -3.72 -3.01
C VAL A 96 -19.32 -3.54 -4.20
N LEU A 97 -20.33 -2.70 -4.09
CA LEU A 97 -21.26 -2.43 -5.19
C LEU A 97 -20.50 -1.86 -6.40
N GLY A 98 -20.64 -2.52 -7.55
CA GLY A 98 -19.92 -2.15 -8.77
C GLY A 98 -18.45 -2.63 -8.81
N ALA A 99 -18.02 -3.39 -7.78
CA ALA A 99 -16.71 -4.03 -7.70
C ALA A 99 -16.84 -5.36 -6.93
N GLU A 100 -17.75 -6.21 -7.37
CA GLU A 100 -18.17 -7.46 -6.70
C GLU A 100 -17.05 -8.51 -6.62
N TRP A 101 -15.95 -8.29 -7.29
CA TRP A 101 -14.71 -9.06 -7.13
C TRP A 101 -13.98 -8.80 -5.81
N TRP A 102 -14.37 -7.77 -5.03
CA TRP A 102 -13.93 -7.57 -3.66
C TRP A 102 -14.94 -8.17 -2.68
N ARG A 103 -14.50 -9.13 -1.87
CA ARG A 103 -15.33 -9.87 -0.91
C ARG A 103 -14.89 -9.56 0.51
N GLN A 104 -15.84 -9.24 1.37
CA GLN A 104 -15.59 -9.11 2.81
C GLN A 104 -15.25 -10.48 3.39
N VAL A 105 -14.10 -10.60 4.05
CA VAL A 105 -13.62 -11.83 4.68
C VAL A 105 -13.23 -11.53 6.13
N GLU A 106 -13.94 -12.19 7.06
CA GLU A 106 -13.62 -12.10 8.49
C GLU A 106 -12.27 -12.74 8.77
N GLY A 107 -11.45 -12.08 9.61
CA GLY A 107 -10.10 -12.53 9.95
C GLY A 107 -9.08 -12.42 8.83
N ALA A 108 -9.39 -11.69 7.74
CA ALA A 108 -8.38 -11.32 6.77
C ALA A 108 -7.59 -10.10 7.27
N ASP A 109 -6.29 -10.26 7.39
CA ASP A 109 -5.33 -9.26 7.86
C ASP A 109 -3.98 -9.44 7.16
N TRP A 110 -2.97 -8.69 7.57
CA TRP A 110 -1.64 -8.72 6.96
C TRP A 110 -0.94 -10.11 7.06
N LEU A 111 -1.23 -10.89 8.11
CA LEU A 111 -0.67 -12.22 8.32
C LEU A 111 -1.53 -13.32 7.70
N HIS A 112 -2.85 -13.08 7.56
CA HIS A 112 -3.84 -13.98 6.98
C HIS A 112 -4.50 -13.36 5.74
N PRO A 113 -3.77 -13.24 4.60
CA PRO A 113 -4.21 -12.46 3.44
C PRO A 113 -5.54 -12.90 2.81
N GLU A 114 -5.89 -14.17 2.89
CA GLU A 114 -7.15 -14.72 2.39
C GLU A 114 -8.13 -15.09 3.54
N GLY A 115 -7.82 -14.67 4.78
CA GLY A 115 -8.60 -14.98 5.97
C GLY A 115 -8.10 -16.22 6.72
N PRO A 116 -8.88 -16.77 7.65
CA PRO A 116 -8.47 -17.89 8.48
C PRO A 116 -7.95 -19.09 7.69
N GLY A 117 -6.79 -19.60 8.06
CA GLY A 117 -6.12 -20.72 7.39
C GLY A 117 -5.20 -20.33 6.23
N SER A 118 -5.02 -19.03 5.98
CA SER A 118 -4.06 -18.50 5.00
C SER A 118 -2.82 -17.88 5.63
N GLU A 119 -2.49 -18.20 6.88
CA GLU A 119 -1.34 -17.66 7.58
C GLU A 119 -0.06 -17.76 6.74
N LEU A 120 0.72 -16.70 6.75
CA LEU A 120 2.04 -16.68 6.10
C LEU A 120 3.02 -17.53 6.92
N GLU A 121 3.12 -18.80 6.57
CA GLU A 121 4.04 -19.76 7.18
C GLU A 121 5.52 -19.29 7.08
N PRO A 122 6.39 -19.65 8.04
CA PRO A 122 7.79 -19.18 8.08
C PRO A 122 8.58 -19.40 6.78
N GLU A 123 8.31 -20.47 6.05
CA GLU A 123 8.97 -20.81 4.80
C GLU A 123 8.20 -20.38 3.54
N CYS A 124 7.15 -19.58 3.71
CA CYS A 124 6.32 -19.08 2.62
C CYS A 124 7.12 -18.14 1.70
N SER A 125 7.00 -18.32 0.39
CA SER A 125 7.64 -17.44 -0.60
C SER A 125 7.05 -16.03 -0.64
N ARG A 126 5.89 -15.81 0.01
CA ARG A 126 5.20 -14.51 0.01
C ARG A 126 5.78 -13.50 1.02
N TRP A 127 6.80 -13.84 1.80
CA TRP A 127 7.43 -12.87 2.72
C TRP A 127 8.02 -11.65 2.00
N ASN A 128 8.46 -11.81 0.75
CA ASN A 128 8.96 -10.73 -0.10
C ASN A 128 7.87 -10.09 -0.98
N HIS A 129 6.60 -10.47 -0.81
CA HIS A 129 5.47 -9.81 -1.49
C HIS A 129 5.05 -8.55 -0.71
N PRO A 130 4.38 -7.59 -1.39
CA PRO A 130 3.81 -6.44 -0.73
C PRO A 130 2.85 -6.85 0.39
N VAL A 131 2.95 -6.18 1.53
CA VAL A 131 1.99 -6.36 2.62
C VAL A 131 0.61 -5.83 2.19
N VAL A 132 -0.44 -6.55 2.55
CA VAL A 132 -1.84 -6.24 2.20
C VAL A 132 -2.69 -5.99 3.45
N HIS A 133 -3.94 -5.55 3.27
CA HIS A 133 -4.87 -5.22 4.36
C HIS A 133 -4.38 -4.12 5.30
N ILE A 134 -3.63 -3.18 4.75
CA ILE A 134 -3.01 -2.06 5.46
C ILE A 134 -3.81 -0.79 5.19
N SER A 135 -4.31 -0.15 6.24
CA SER A 135 -4.91 1.18 6.16
C SER A 135 -3.85 2.27 6.02
N TRP A 136 -4.30 3.48 5.72
CA TRP A 136 -3.41 4.66 5.74
C TRP A 136 -2.76 4.87 7.12
N PHE A 137 -3.49 4.58 8.21
CA PHE A 137 -2.96 4.70 9.57
C PHE A 137 -1.86 3.69 9.85
N ASP A 138 -2.04 2.45 9.39
CA ASP A 138 -1.04 1.38 9.54
C ASP A 138 0.22 1.72 8.74
N ALA A 139 0.06 2.16 7.49
CA ALA A 139 1.17 2.57 6.64
C ALA A 139 1.94 3.77 7.22
N LYS A 140 1.23 4.74 7.82
CA LYS A 140 1.85 5.88 8.50
C LYS A 140 2.64 5.44 9.73
N ALA A 141 2.07 4.56 10.57
CA ALA A 141 2.73 4.05 11.76
C ALA A 141 4.01 3.27 11.41
N PHE A 142 3.96 2.43 10.37
CA PHE A 142 5.13 1.74 9.83
C PHE A 142 6.20 2.74 9.37
N ALA A 143 5.82 3.74 8.56
CA ALA A 143 6.77 4.72 8.04
C ALA A 143 7.47 5.50 9.18
N GLU A 144 6.72 5.93 10.20
CA GLU A 144 7.26 6.62 11.38
C GLU A 144 8.23 5.73 12.18
N TRP A 145 7.89 4.45 12.38
CA TRP A 145 8.78 3.47 13.02
C TRP A 145 10.08 3.29 12.22
N ALA A 146 9.99 3.24 10.90
CA ALA A 146 11.14 3.10 10.02
C ALA A 146 11.98 4.39 9.87
N GLY A 147 11.63 5.48 10.59
CA GLY A 147 12.28 6.77 10.46
C GLY A 147 12.01 7.50 9.15
N CYS A 148 10.91 7.17 8.49
CA CYS A 148 10.46 7.69 7.22
C CYS A 148 9.09 8.39 7.35
N ARG A 149 8.51 8.71 6.23
CA ARG A 149 7.12 9.17 6.09
C ARG A 149 6.50 8.65 4.79
N LEU A 150 5.20 8.72 4.68
CA LEU A 150 4.55 8.51 3.40
C LEU A 150 4.95 9.62 2.42
N PRO A 151 5.11 9.30 1.13
CA PRO A 151 5.36 10.32 0.11
C PRO A 151 4.16 11.25 -0.03
N THR A 152 4.39 12.48 -0.44
CA THR A 152 3.33 13.34 -0.93
C THR A 152 2.88 12.86 -2.31
N GLU A 153 1.68 13.30 -2.74
CA GLU A 153 1.18 13.03 -4.09
C GLU A 153 2.19 13.46 -5.17
N ALA A 154 2.76 14.65 -5.01
CA ALA A 154 3.74 15.18 -5.98
C ALA A 154 5.05 14.37 -6.00
N GLU A 155 5.55 13.94 -4.85
CA GLU A 155 6.76 13.09 -4.79
C GLU A 155 6.50 11.72 -5.42
N TRP A 156 5.33 11.14 -5.15
CA TRP A 156 4.95 9.85 -5.74
C TRP A 156 4.83 9.95 -7.27
N GLU A 157 4.13 10.98 -7.77
CA GLU A 157 3.97 11.18 -9.21
C GLU A 157 5.31 11.49 -9.90
N PHE A 158 6.17 12.31 -9.28
CA PHE A 158 7.51 12.59 -9.80
C PHE A 158 8.33 11.30 -9.96
N ALA A 159 8.35 10.47 -8.93
CA ALA A 159 9.05 9.19 -8.95
C ALA A 159 8.46 8.23 -9.99
N ALA A 160 7.13 8.12 -10.06
CA ALA A 160 6.44 7.24 -11.02
C ALA A 160 6.67 7.66 -12.47
N ARG A 161 6.85 8.95 -12.75
CA ARG A 161 7.12 9.45 -14.11
C ARG A 161 8.52 9.11 -14.61
N GLY A 162 9.52 9.00 -13.74
CA GLY A 162 10.87 8.62 -14.13
C GLY A 162 11.44 9.46 -15.28
N ASP A 163 11.35 10.79 -15.20
CA ASP A 163 11.71 11.78 -16.23
C ASP A 163 10.84 11.80 -17.51
N LEU A 164 9.82 10.97 -17.60
CA LEU A 164 8.88 10.99 -18.73
C LEU A 164 7.91 12.18 -18.62
N ASN A 165 8.12 13.18 -19.46
CA ASN A 165 7.28 14.37 -19.45
C ASN A 165 5.91 14.08 -20.09
N GLN A 166 4.82 14.24 -19.31
CA GLN A 166 3.42 14.14 -19.73
C GLN A 166 3.07 12.85 -20.51
N LYS A 167 3.78 11.77 -20.27
CA LYS A 167 3.43 10.46 -20.81
C LYS A 167 2.26 9.87 -20.03
N ARG A 168 1.43 9.10 -20.72
CA ARG A 168 0.23 8.49 -20.14
C ARG A 168 0.57 7.40 -19.11
N PHE A 169 1.66 6.68 -19.33
CA PHE A 169 2.07 5.56 -18.51
C PHE A 169 3.54 5.69 -18.10
N PRO A 170 3.97 5.06 -16.98
CA PRO A 170 5.35 5.07 -16.51
C PRO A 170 6.37 4.44 -17.50
N TRP A 171 5.90 3.77 -18.51
CA TRP A 171 6.73 3.17 -19.56
C TRP A 171 6.68 3.93 -20.91
N GLY A 172 5.98 5.03 -20.99
CA GLY A 172 5.91 5.88 -22.20
C GLY A 172 4.58 5.89 -22.95
#